data_8a24aa609464f0e0dcf996a287b7b2c0
#
_entry.id   8a24aa609464f0e0dcf996a287b7b2c0
#
_cell.length_a   1.000
_cell.length_b   1.000
_cell.length_c   1.000
_cell.angle_alpha   90.00
_cell.angle_beta   90.00
_cell.angle_gamma   90.00
#
_symmetry.space_group_name_H-M   'P 1'
#
loop_
_entity.id
_entity.type
_entity.pdbx_description
1 polymer ?
#
loop_
_entity_poly.entity_id
_entity_poly.type
_entity_poly.pdbx_seq_one_letter_code
_entity_poly.pdbx_strand_id
1 'polypeptide(L)'
;DEFKKGYEQFERHQTVNSNDVENAVWHFLCLARAKGIGEAKKKLIPIVGDGRIPMMEVLALFGGKSTPEKVLAKAKANGAAGPRLERQLFYAHLYLGLWYEATGEKKMRDKYIGLAAVVADNHDYMGDVARVHAELNKILVPKVKAKK
;
A
#
# COMPACT_ATOMS: atom_id res chain seq x y z
N ASP A 1 15.00 -3.94 17.96
CA ASP A 1 13.86 -3.26 17.35
C ASP A 1 13.55 -3.90 16.00
N GLU A 2 12.37 -4.52 15.87
CA GLU A 2 11.97 -5.27 14.66
C GLU A 2 11.79 -4.34 13.45
N PHE A 3 11.33 -3.11 13.66
CA PHE A 3 11.20 -2.16 12.56
C PHE A 3 12.57 -1.71 12.02
N LYS A 4 13.59 -1.65 12.86
CA LYS A 4 14.97 -1.40 12.42
C LYS A 4 15.46 -2.54 11.52
N LYS A 5 15.31 -3.78 11.95
CA LYS A 5 15.66 -4.96 11.12
C LYS A 5 14.88 -4.96 9.80
N GLY A 6 13.60 -4.59 9.84
CA GLY A 6 12.74 -4.52 8.67
C GLY A 6 13.28 -3.54 7.61
N TYR A 7 13.55 -2.28 7.94
CA TYR A 7 14.03 -1.35 6.93
C TYR A 7 15.44 -1.71 6.41
N GLU A 8 16.34 -2.24 7.25
CA GLU A 8 17.64 -2.74 6.82
C GLU A 8 17.52 -3.92 5.83
N GLN A 9 16.52 -4.79 6.01
CA GLN A 9 16.22 -5.88 5.07
C GLN A 9 15.76 -5.33 3.72
N PHE A 10 14.86 -4.35 3.71
CA PHE A 10 14.37 -3.74 2.47
C PHE A 10 15.45 -2.94 1.73
N GLU A 11 16.39 -2.30 2.44
CA GLU A 11 17.57 -1.69 1.84
C GLU A 11 18.43 -2.73 1.10
N ARG A 12 18.64 -3.92 1.67
CA ARG A 12 19.37 -5.01 1.01
C ARG A 12 18.61 -5.55 -0.20
N HIS A 13 17.29 -5.68 -0.12
CA HIS A 13 16.48 -6.15 -1.24
C HIS A 13 16.59 -5.26 -2.47
N GLN A 14 16.85 -3.97 -2.30
CA GLN A 14 17.05 -3.01 -3.38
C GLN A 14 18.21 -3.41 -4.33
N THR A 15 19.20 -4.17 -3.85
CA THR A 15 20.31 -4.66 -4.65
C THR A 15 19.88 -5.78 -5.60
N VAL A 16 18.77 -6.47 -5.32
CA VAL A 16 18.25 -7.58 -6.11
C VAL A 16 17.18 -7.11 -7.10
N ASN A 17 16.26 -6.24 -6.64
CA ASN A 17 15.20 -5.65 -7.46
C ASN A 17 15.08 -4.15 -7.19
N SER A 18 15.65 -3.36 -8.10
CA SER A 18 15.72 -1.90 -7.97
C SER A 18 14.46 -1.15 -8.41
N ASN A 19 13.47 -1.82 -9.00
CA ASN A 19 12.25 -1.22 -9.55
C ASN A 19 10.97 -1.80 -8.92
N ASP A 20 10.96 -1.92 -7.60
CA ASP A 20 9.83 -2.42 -6.85
C ASP A 20 9.31 -1.38 -5.86
N VAL A 21 8.16 -0.77 -6.18
CA VAL A 21 7.51 0.21 -5.30
C VAL A 21 7.07 -0.44 -3.99
N GLU A 22 6.67 -1.71 -3.98
CA GLU A 22 6.32 -2.40 -2.73
C GLU A 22 7.49 -2.40 -1.77
N ASN A 23 8.69 -2.75 -2.25
CA ASN A 23 9.91 -2.71 -1.45
C ASN A 23 10.17 -1.31 -0.86
N ALA A 24 10.05 -0.27 -1.68
CA ALA A 24 10.25 1.12 -1.25
C ALA A 24 9.23 1.56 -0.18
N VAL A 25 7.98 1.16 -0.34
CA VAL A 25 6.91 1.50 0.62
C VAL A 25 7.06 0.74 1.94
N TRP A 26 7.37 -0.55 1.90
CA TRP A 26 7.63 -1.31 3.13
C TRP A 26 8.86 -0.80 3.88
N HIS A 27 9.93 -0.43 3.16
CA HIS A 27 11.06 0.27 3.76
C HIS A 27 10.61 1.56 4.46
N PHE A 28 9.83 2.39 3.76
CA PHE A 28 9.27 3.63 4.34
C PHE A 28 8.47 3.37 5.61
N LEU A 29 7.56 2.38 5.60
CA LEU A 29 6.70 2.06 6.75
C LEU A 29 7.53 1.62 7.96
N CYS A 30 8.51 0.76 7.77
CA CYS A 30 9.42 0.33 8.83
C CYS A 30 10.23 1.51 9.38
N LEU A 31 10.75 2.37 8.51
CA LEU A 31 11.52 3.54 8.90
C LEU A 31 10.65 4.59 9.61
N ALA A 32 9.42 4.80 9.14
CA ALA A 32 8.47 5.70 9.78
C ALA A 32 8.13 5.27 11.22
N ARG A 33 8.00 3.97 11.45
CA ARG A 33 7.79 3.39 12.80
C ARG A 33 9.02 3.52 13.68
N ALA A 34 10.22 3.35 13.11
CA ALA A 34 11.47 3.40 13.86
C ALA A 34 11.96 4.83 14.16
N LYS A 35 11.78 5.75 13.22
CA LYS A 35 12.42 7.09 13.25
C LYS A 35 11.48 8.26 12.90
N GLY A 36 10.21 7.95 12.59
CA GLY A 36 9.21 8.95 12.22
C GLY A 36 9.12 9.23 10.72
N ILE A 37 7.96 9.77 10.31
CA ILE A 37 7.61 10.04 8.90
C ILE A 37 8.60 10.98 8.21
N GLY A 38 9.11 11.98 8.91
CA GLY A 38 10.07 12.95 8.35
C GLY A 38 11.34 12.27 7.84
N GLU A 39 11.91 11.35 8.60
CA GLU A 39 13.07 10.56 8.19
C GLU A 39 12.73 9.57 7.08
N ALA A 40 11.55 8.92 7.15
CA ALA A 40 11.10 8.01 6.11
C ALA A 40 10.96 8.71 4.75
N LYS A 41 10.41 9.93 4.70
CA LYS A 41 10.32 10.73 3.47
C LYS A 41 11.68 11.08 2.88
N LYS A 42 12.64 11.48 3.72
CA LYS A 42 14.00 11.82 3.27
C LYS A 42 14.73 10.61 2.67
N LYS A 43 14.42 9.41 3.17
CA LYS A 43 15.08 8.16 2.79
C LYS A 43 14.20 7.25 1.94
N LEU A 44 13.12 7.78 1.35
CA LEU A 44 12.31 7.00 0.43
C LEU A 44 13.16 6.50 -0.73
N ILE A 45 13.18 5.19 -0.92
CA ILE A 45 13.95 4.54 -1.99
C ILE A 45 13.44 5.03 -3.35
N PRO A 46 14.32 5.58 -4.21
CA PRO A 46 13.92 6.05 -5.52
C PRO A 46 13.64 4.85 -6.44
N ILE A 47 12.49 4.84 -7.09
CA ILE A 47 12.10 3.87 -8.11
C ILE A 47 11.93 4.59 -9.44
N VAL A 48 12.56 4.09 -10.49
CA VAL A 48 12.51 4.69 -11.82
C VAL A 48 11.24 4.30 -12.58
N GLY A 49 10.81 3.04 -12.43
CA GLY A 49 9.60 2.57 -13.07
C GLY A 49 9.08 1.26 -12.49
N ASP A 50 7.79 1.24 -12.14
CA ASP A 50 7.04 0.04 -11.79
C ASP A 50 5.81 0.00 -12.71
N GLY A 51 5.71 -1.03 -13.55
CA GLY A 51 4.62 -1.14 -14.53
C GLY A 51 3.25 -1.44 -13.94
N ARG A 52 3.18 -1.78 -12.65
CA ARG A 52 1.92 -2.09 -11.97
C ARG A 52 1.17 -0.79 -11.64
N ILE A 53 -0.06 -0.69 -12.09
CA ILE A 53 -0.93 0.46 -11.77
C ILE A 53 -1.65 0.18 -10.45
N PRO A 54 -1.67 1.14 -9.49
CA PRO A 54 -1.20 2.53 -9.56
C PRO A 54 0.15 2.78 -8.86
N MET A 55 1.07 1.82 -8.84
CA MET A 55 2.21 1.78 -7.92
C MET A 55 3.11 3.03 -7.95
N MET A 56 3.40 3.60 -9.13
CA MET A 56 4.19 4.84 -9.20
C MET A 56 3.48 6.03 -8.57
N GLU A 57 2.14 6.10 -8.64
CA GLU A 57 1.36 7.14 -7.96
C GLU A 57 1.33 6.92 -6.44
N VAL A 58 1.33 5.65 -5.99
CA VAL A 58 1.52 5.29 -4.59
C VAL A 58 2.88 5.79 -4.08
N LEU A 59 3.96 5.53 -4.82
CA LEU A 59 5.29 6.02 -4.45
C LEU A 59 5.31 7.55 -4.31
N ALA A 60 4.70 8.25 -5.25
CA ALA A 60 4.60 9.70 -5.22
C ALA A 60 3.82 10.19 -3.98
N LEU A 61 2.76 9.48 -3.56
CA LEU A 61 2.02 9.79 -2.35
C LEU A 61 2.90 9.67 -1.10
N PHE A 62 3.63 8.56 -0.94
CA PHE A 62 4.54 8.36 0.19
C PHE A 62 5.68 9.39 0.21
N GLY A 63 6.12 9.83 -0.95
CA GLY A 63 7.08 10.92 -1.13
C GLY A 63 6.51 12.34 -0.89
N GLY A 64 5.22 12.47 -0.66
CA GLY A 64 4.55 13.77 -0.46
C GLY A 64 4.34 14.57 -1.75
N LYS A 65 4.38 13.91 -2.92
CA LYS A 65 4.23 14.52 -4.25
C LYS A 65 2.88 14.22 -4.93
N SER A 66 2.00 13.50 -4.24
CA SER A 66 0.67 13.12 -4.73
C SER A 66 -0.36 13.16 -3.60
N THR A 67 -1.61 12.81 -3.93
CA THR A 67 -2.74 12.75 -3.00
C THR A 67 -3.47 11.42 -3.11
N PRO A 68 -4.25 11.01 -2.07
CA PRO A 68 -5.07 9.81 -2.11
C PRO A 68 -6.03 9.75 -3.31
N GLU A 69 -6.61 10.90 -3.69
CA GLU A 69 -7.54 11.01 -4.81
C GLU A 69 -6.84 10.71 -6.14
N LYS A 70 -5.59 11.17 -6.31
CA LYS A 70 -4.79 10.88 -7.51
C LYS A 70 -4.44 9.40 -7.62
N VAL A 71 -4.13 8.73 -6.50
CA VAL A 71 -3.90 7.28 -6.47
C VAL A 71 -5.15 6.52 -6.96
N LEU A 72 -6.33 6.88 -6.45
CA LEU A 72 -7.59 6.27 -6.88
C LEU A 72 -7.94 6.60 -8.34
N ALA A 73 -7.71 7.83 -8.77
CA ALA A 73 -7.91 8.24 -10.16
C ALA A 73 -6.98 7.45 -11.10
N LYS A 74 -5.71 7.29 -10.73
CA LYS A 74 -4.74 6.50 -11.50
C LYS A 74 -5.16 5.03 -11.61
N ALA A 75 -5.67 4.43 -10.53
CA ALA A 75 -6.16 3.06 -10.55
C ALA A 75 -7.33 2.83 -11.52
N LYS A 76 -8.05 3.88 -11.90
CA LYS A 76 -9.23 3.83 -12.80
C LYS A 76 -8.98 4.36 -14.21
N ALA A 77 -7.87 5.06 -14.44
CA ALA A 77 -7.68 5.93 -15.61
C ALA A 77 -7.41 5.21 -16.93
N ASN A 78 -7.04 3.93 -16.93
CA ASN A 78 -6.54 3.22 -18.13
C ASN A 78 -7.58 2.31 -18.80
N GLY A 79 -8.86 2.55 -18.59
CA GLY A 79 -9.94 1.73 -19.16
C GLY A 79 -9.97 0.29 -18.64
N ALA A 80 -9.35 0.01 -17.50
CA ALA A 80 -9.40 -1.32 -16.90
C ALA A 80 -10.82 -1.65 -16.44
N ALA A 81 -11.22 -2.91 -16.62
CA ALA A 81 -12.49 -3.45 -16.17
C ALA A 81 -12.29 -4.85 -15.59
N GLY A 82 -13.31 -5.37 -14.91
CA GLY A 82 -13.29 -6.73 -14.34
C GLY A 82 -12.10 -6.98 -13.41
N PRO A 83 -11.47 -8.15 -13.49
CA PRO A 83 -10.37 -8.53 -12.58
C PRO A 83 -9.18 -7.58 -12.64
N ARG A 84 -8.91 -6.95 -13.77
CA ARG A 84 -7.82 -5.97 -13.90
C ARG A 84 -8.09 -4.72 -13.09
N LEU A 85 -9.30 -4.17 -13.15
CA LEU A 85 -9.69 -3.01 -12.34
C LEU A 85 -9.70 -3.37 -10.85
N GLU A 86 -10.21 -4.55 -10.50
CA GLU A 86 -10.23 -5.03 -9.14
C GLU A 86 -8.82 -5.08 -8.54
N ARG A 87 -7.84 -5.64 -9.27
CA ARG A 87 -6.44 -5.68 -8.83
C ARG A 87 -5.86 -4.28 -8.64
N GLN A 88 -6.11 -3.36 -9.56
CA GLN A 88 -5.62 -1.98 -9.45
C GLN A 88 -6.22 -1.26 -8.24
N LEU A 89 -7.50 -1.44 -7.98
CA LEU A 89 -8.18 -0.89 -6.82
C LEU A 89 -7.73 -1.56 -5.51
N PHE A 90 -7.48 -2.87 -5.53
CA PHE A 90 -6.92 -3.58 -4.38
C PHE A 90 -5.60 -2.94 -3.92
N TYR A 91 -4.63 -2.77 -4.82
CA TYR A 91 -3.37 -2.11 -4.50
C TYR A 91 -3.57 -0.67 -4.05
N ALA A 92 -4.41 0.10 -4.73
CA ALA A 92 -4.73 1.47 -4.31
C ALA A 92 -5.27 1.50 -2.86
N HIS A 93 -6.24 0.66 -2.55
CA HIS A 93 -6.85 0.61 -1.22
C HIS A 93 -5.87 0.15 -0.14
N LEU A 94 -5.11 -0.91 -0.40
CA LEU A 94 -4.12 -1.42 0.56
C LEU A 94 -3.10 -0.34 0.91
N TYR A 95 -2.47 0.28 -0.08
CA TYR A 95 -1.43 1.28 0.16
C TYR A 95 -1.97 2.62 0.68
N LEU A 96 -3.19 3.00 0.34
CA LEU A 96 -3.86 4.13 0.99
C LEU A 96 -4.11 3.84 2.47
N GLY A 97 -4.56 2.65 2.81
CA GLY A 97 -4.75 2.24 4.21
C GLY A 97 -3.45 2.32 5.01
N LEU A 98 -2.38 1.78 4.47
CA LEU A 98 -1.04 1.81 5.09
C LEU A 98 -0.49 3.25 5.21
N TRP A 99 -0.73 4.10 4.22
CA TRP A 99 -0.35 5.50 4.27
C TRP A 99 -1.10 6.26 5.36
N TYR A 100 -2.42 6.07 5.47
CA TYR A 100 -3.23 6.67 6.53
C TYR A 100 -2.86 6.14 7.93
N GLU A 101 -2.43 4.88 8.03
CA GLU A 101 -1.87 4.38 9.27
C GLU A 101 -0.59 5.11 9.66
N ALA A 102 0.33 5.28 8.72
CA ALA A 102 1.58 5.99 8.94
C ALA A 102 1.36 7.46 9.33
N THR A 103 0.32 8.11 8.78
CA THR A 103 -0.06 9.50 9.08
C THR A 103 -0.95 9.65 10.32
N GLY A 104 -1.38 8.54 10.95
CA GLY A 104 -2.19 8.54 12.16
C GLY A 104 -3.69 8.72 11.95
N GLU A 105 -4.18 8.65 10.73
CA GLU A 105 -5.59 8.84 10.38
C GLU A 105 -6.38 7.52 10.44
N LYS A 106 -6.62 7.04 11.65
CA LYS A 106 -7.22 5.73 11.93
C LYS A 106 -8.52 5.44 11.15
N LYS A 107 -9.45 6.41 11.08
CA LYS A 107 -10.72 6.23 10.38
C LYS A 107 -10.54 5.93 8.89
N MET A 108 -9.61 6.63 8.26
CA MET A 108 -9.30 6.45 6.84
C MET A 108 -8.51 5.17 6.60
N ARG A 109 -7.57 4.82 7.49
CA ARG A 109 -6.91 3.51 7.50
C ARG A 109 -7.94 2.39 7.50
N ASP A 110 -8.86 2.39 8.47
CA ASP A 110 -9.87 1.33 8.64
C ASP A 110 -10.75 1.19 7.40
N LYS A 111 -11.17 2.31 6.81
CA LYS A 111 -11.92 2.33 5.56
C LYS A 111 -11.15 1.63 4.42
N TYR A 112 -9.91 2.02 4.18
CA TYR A 112 -9.18 1.54 3.01
C TYR A 112 -8.62 0.13 3.19
N ILE A 113 -8.15 -0.24 4.38
CA ILE A 113 -7.79 -1.63 4.68
C ILE A 113 -9.02 -2.54 4.57
N GLY A 114 -10.18 -2.12 5.08
CA GLY A 114 -11.41 -2.88 4.93
C GLY A 114 -11.81 -3.12 3.46
N LEU A 115 -11.67 -2.09 2.61
CA LEU A 115 -11.92 -2.22 1.16
C LEU A 115 -10.93 -3.17 0.47
N ALA A 116 -9.66 -3.17 0.85
CA ALA A 116 -8.67 -4.13 0.33
C ALA A 116 -8.99 -5.55 0.80
N ALA A 117 -9.32 -5.73 2.07
CA ALA A 117 -9.64 -7.05 2.64
C ALA A 117 -10.90 -7.70 2.04
N VAL A 118 -11.83 -6.93 1.49
CA VAL A 118 -13.04 -7.45 0.80
C VAL A 118 -12.69 -8.39 -0.35
N VAL A 119 -11.61 -8.11 -1.08
CA VAL A 119 -11.18 -8.86 -2.27
C VAL A 119 -9.87 -9.62 -2.04
N ALA A 120 -9.47 -9.78 -0.78
CA ALA A 120 -8.20 -10.38 -0.39
C ALA A 120 -7.99 -11.79 -0.98
N ASP A 121 -9.04 -12.60 -1.02
CA ASP A 121 -8.97 -13.98 -1.52
C ASP A 121 -8.65 -14.07 -3.03
N ASN A 122 -8.79 -12.96 -3.77
CA ASN A 122 -8.44 -12.88 -5.19
C ASN A 122 -6.97 -12.47 -5.40
N HIS A 123 -6.22 -12.26 -4.32
CA HIS A 123 -4.85 -11.73 -4.36
C HIS A 123 -3.95 -12.53 -3.43
N ASP A 124 -2.98 -13.20 -3.96
CA ASP A 124 -2.01 -14.06 -3.28
C ASP A 124 -1.49 -13.50 -1.93
N TYR A 125 -0.19 -13.43 -1.75
CA TYR A 125 0.46 -12.95 -0.52
C TYR A 125 -0.03 -11.56 -0.05
N MET A 126 -0.24 -10.62 -0.96
CA MET A 126 -0.69 -9.27 -0.57
C MET A 126 -2.15 -9.23 -0.11
N GLY A 127 -2.97 -10.17 -0.58
CA GLY A 127 -4.32 -10.41 -0.04
C GLY A 127 -4.27 -10.87 1.42
N ASP A 128 -3.38 -11.82 1.73
CA ASP A 128 -3.16 -12.25 3.12
C ASP A 128 -2.69 -11.10 4.01
N VAL A 129 -1.80 -10.24 3.52
CA VAL A 129 -1.38 -9.03 4.25
C VAL A 129 -2.58 -8.13 4.57
N ALA A 130 -3.45 -7.85 3.61
CA ALA A 130 -4.64 -7.02 3.81
C ALA A 130 -5.60 -7.64 4.86
N ARG A 131 -5.86 -8.95 4.77
CA ARG A 131 -6.72 -9.70 5.68
C ARG A 131 -6.17 -9.70 7.11
N VAL A 132 -4.92 -10.10 7.29
CA VAL A 132 -4.26 -10.14 8.60
C VAL A 132 -4.21 -8.73 9.22
N HIS A 133 -3.94 -7.71 8.41
CA HIS A 133 -3.94 -6.33 8.89
C HIS A 133 -5.33 -5.89 9.39
N ALA A 134 -6.39 -6.26 8.67
CA ALA A 134 -7.77 -5.99 9.09
C ALA A 134 -8.11 -6.71 10.41
N GLU A 135 -7.76 -7.98 10.53
CA GLU A 135 -8.00 -8.79 11.74
C GLU A 135 -7.28 -8.22 12.96
N LEU A 136 -5.98 -7.96 12.86
CA LEU A 136 -5.16 -7.41 13.95
C LEU A 136 -5.67 -6.05 14.45
N ASN A 137 -6.21 -5.25 13.56
CA ASN A 137 -6.76 -3.93 13.90
C ASN A 137 -8.27 -3.94 14.19
N LYS A 138 -8.93 -5.11 14.18
CA LYS A 138 -10.39 -5.28 14.37
C LYS A 138 -11.21 -4.40 13.42
N ILE A 139 -10.77 -4.32 12.17
CA ILE A 139 -11.43 -3.54 11.12
C ILE A 139 -12.61 -4.33 10.59
N LEU A 140 -13.77 -3.69 10.50
CA LEU A 140 -14.95 -4.28 9.86
C LEU A 140 -14.73 -4.37 8.36
N VAL A 141 -14.66 -5.60 7.86
CA VAL A 141 -14.59 -5.86 6.42
C VAL A 141 -16.00 -5.83 5.85
N PRO A 142 -16.30 -4.95 4.87
CA PRO A 142 -17.61 -4.90 4.25
C PRO A 142 -17.97 -6.25 3.60
N LYS A 143 -19.17 -6.76 3.85
CA LYS A 143 -19.64 -7.97 3.17
C LYS A 143 -19.88 -7.67 1.69
N VAL A 144 -19.28 -8.44 0.80
CA VAL A 144 -19.64 -8.41 -0.63
C VAL A 144 -21.07 -8.91 -0.76
N LYS A 145 -21.96 -8.09 -1.32
CA LYS A 145 -23.28 -8.60 -1.73
C LYS A 145 -23.02 -9.64 -2.81
N ALA A 146 -23.39 -10.90 -2.55
CA ALA A 146 -23.33 -11.94 -3.58
C ALA A 146 -24.05 -11.40 -4.84
N LYS A 147 -23.35 -11.38 -5.96
CA LYS A 147 -23.99 -11.12 -7.24
C LYS A 147 -24.99 -12.26 -7.47
N LYS A 148 -26.28 -11.93 -7.46
CA LYS A 148 -27.33 -12.84 -7.92
C LYS A 148 -27.19 -13.05 -9.43
#